data_8b6de8c0d974cb2e05a4724bc3ddfb31
#
_entry.id   8b6de8c0d974cb2e05a4724bc3ddfb31
#
_cell.length_a   1.000
_cell.length_b   1.000
_cell.length_c   1.000
_cell.angle_alpha   90.00
_cell.angle_beta   90.00
_cell.angle_gamma   90.00
#
_symmetry.space_group_name_H-M   'P 1'
#
loop_
_entity.id
_entity.type
_entity.pdbx_description
1 polymer ?
#
loop_
_entity_poly.entity_id
_entity_poly.type
_entity_poly.pdbx_seq_one_letter_code
_entity_poly.pdbx_strand_id
1 'polypeptide(L)'
;MRGARVRAHGMLLLAALGLSGCATDTRTVLTVYAPHGKELMSDLKVRFERSHPAVDVQWVDLSSQDVLDRLRAERAAPKADVWFGAPSELFERAAAEGLLVPYTPAWAAAIPADAKDTAGFWYGTYLTPEVIGFNTAAVKAADAPRDWSDLADARWKGKLVLRDPVPSATMRAIFGAMLQRSIAQTGSTEQGWRWLERIDANTREYTASVTVLYQRLGRREGVVTMYNMPDLATSEARSKIPIKVVIPSSGTPLLIDGIAIVRGTAHESAAREFLDFIASREVMLVTARDHHRIPARNDLPTDSLPKWIKDVQKVLVPMALDRRLMADSLAGWMDAWDTRVRGHFKGK
;
A
#
# COMPACT_ATOMS: atom_id res chain seq x y z
N MET A 1 -54.24 36.93 -73.50
CA MET A 1 -54.06 37.61 -72.16
C MET A 1 -52.98 36.86 -71.41
N ARG A 2 -52.08 37.58 -70.82
CA ARG A 2 -50.72 37.25 -70.49
C ARG A 2 -50.59 36.21 -69.32
N GLY A 3 -49.92 35.12 -69.56
CA GLY A 3 -49.51 34.13 -68.52
C GLY A 3 -48.15 34.46 -67.99
N ALA A 4 -48.04 34.57 -66.68
CA ALA A 4 -46.77 34.78 -65.94
C ALA A 4 -46.11 33.46 -65.59
N ARG A 5 -44.88 33.30 -66.06
CA ARG A 5 -44.01 32.15 -65.66
C ARG A 5 -43.30 32.46 -64.38
N VAL A 6 -43.56 31.66 -63.32
CA VAL A 6 -42.81 31.66 -62.09
C VAL A 6 -41.57 30.71 -62.21
N ARG A 7 -40.39 31.21 -62.14
CA ARG A 7 -39.14 30.40 -62.08
C ARG A 7 -38.86 30.00 -60.60
N ALA A 8 -38.94 28.73 -60.34
CA ALA A 8 -38.48 28.18 -59.05
C ALA A 8 -36.92 28.03 -59.06
N HIS A 9 -36.25 28.72 -58.18
CA HIS A 9 -34.83 28.52 -57.93
C HIS A 9 -34.72 27.46 -56.83
N GLY A 10 -34.22 26.29 -57.16
CA GLY A 10 -33.89 25.24 -56.23
C GLY A 10 -32.56 25.55 -55.56
N MET A 11 -32.60 25.80 -54.26
CA MET A 11 -31.43 25.99 -53.41
C MET A 11 -30.98 24.62 -52.86
N LEU A 12 -29.92 24.06 -53.43
CA LEU A 12 -29.27 22.86 -52.89
C LEU A 12 -28.53 23.24 -51.62
N LEU A 13 -29.06 22.83 -50.44
CA LEU A 13 -28.32 22.81 -49.18
C LEU A 13 -27.45 21.55 -49.18
N LEU A 14 -26.14 21.70 -49.35
CA LEU A 14 -25.15 20.66 -49.00
C LEU A 14 -25.06 20.59 -47.47
N ALA A 15 -25.67 19.55 -46.89
CA ALA A 15 -25.43 19.18 -45.50
C ALA A 15 -24.05 18.51 -45.39
N ALA A 16 -23.05 19.26 -44.95
CA ALA A 16 -21.78 18.69 -44.53
C ALA A 16 -21.97 17.92 -43.22
N LEU A 17 -22.17 16.59 -43.31
CA LEU A 17 -22.07 15.71 -42.15
C LEU A 17 -20.58 15.73 -41.67
N GLY A 18 -20.29 16.49 -40.64
CA GLY A 18 -19.10 16.40 -39.89
C GLY A 18 -19.04 15.01 -39.22
N LEU A 19 -18.26 14.10 -39.77
CA LEU A 19 -17.80 12.89 -39.07
C LEU A 19 -16.93 13.31 -37.92
N SER A 20 -17.52 13.56 -36.75
CA SER A 20 -16.80 13.57 -35.48
C SER A 20 -16.33 12.15 -35.24
N GLY A 21 -15.18 11.82 -35.78
CA GLY A 21 -14.48 10.58 -35.47
C GLY A 21 -14.17 10.60 -33.95
N CYS A 22 -14.85 9.77 -33.18
CA CYS A 22 -14.33 9.39 -31.88
C CYS A 22 -12.92 8.81 -32.14
N ALA A 23 -11.88 9.57 -31.83
CA ALA A 23 -10.52 9.03 -31.82
C ALA A 23 -10.53 7.92 -30.76
N THR A 24 -10.52 6.67 -31.21
CA THR A 24 -10.28 5.54 -30.31
C THR A 24 -8.91 5.73 -29.71
N ASP A 25 -8.82 5.76 -28.37
CA ASP A 25 -7.54 5.77 -27.67
C ASP A 25 -6.78 4.51 -28.09
N THR A 26 -5.65 4.70 -28.76
CA THR A 26 -4.83 3.61 -29.30
C THR A 26 -3.67 3.27 -28.36
N ARG A 27 -3.62 3.90 -27.18
CA ARG A 27 -2.57 3.64 -26.19
C ARG A 27 -2.67 2.21 -25.65
N THR A 28 -1.52 1.65 -25.33
CA THR A 28 -1.44 0.39 -24.59
C THR A 28 -1.97 0.61 -23.17
N VAL A 29 -3.01 -0.11 -22.78
CA VAL A 29 -3.53 -0.07 -21.40
C VAL A 29 -2.65 -0.96 -20.52
N LEU A 30 -1.93 -0.34 -19.58
CA LEU A 30 -1.14 -1.05 -18.56
C LEU A 30 -1.94 -1.15 -17.27
N THR A 31 -2.34 -2.35 -16.90
CA THR A 31 -3.14 -2.60 -15.69
C THR A 31 -2.24 -2.90 -14.49
N VAL A 32 -2.32 -2.06 -13.46
CA VAL A 32 -1.54 -2.19 -12.22
C VAL A 32 -2.46 -2.56 -11.06
N TYR A 33 -2.21 -3.68 -10.39
CA TYR A 33 -2.87 -4.01 -9.12
C TYR A 33 -2.04 -3.47 -7.97
N ALA A 34 -2.64 -2.65 -7.11
CA ALA A 34 -1.90 -1.95 -6.06
C ALA A 34 -2.76 -1.71 -4.80
N PRO A 35 -2.21 -1.93 -3.58
CA PRO A 35 -2.80 -1.48 -2.34
C PRO A 35 -2.44 -0.03 -1.98
N HIS A 36 -1.67 0.63 -2.83
CA HIS A 36 -1.27 2.01 -2.62
C HIS A 36 -2.44 2.98 -2.82
N GLY A 37 -2.51 4.01 -1.97
CA GLY A 37 -3.57 5.02 -2.03
C GLY A 37 -3.57 5.83 -3.32
N LYS A 38 -4.75 6.41 -3.62
CA LYS A 38 -5.04 7.17 -4.83
C LYS A 38 -4.01 8.28 -5.12
N GLU A 39 -3.54 8.96 -4.08
CA GLU A 39 -2.63 10.11 -4.21
C GLU A 39 -1.30 9.70 -4.83
N LEU A 40 -0.71 8.60 -4.35
CA LEU A 40 0.53 8.07 -4.91
C LEU A 40 0.32 7.56 -6.33
N MET A 41 -0.71 6.74 -6.54
CA MET A 41 -0.96 6.12 -7.84
C MET A 41 -1.28 7.15 -8.92
N SER A 42 -2.04 8.20 -8.60
CA SER A 42 -2.36 9.28 -9.55
C SER A 42 -1.12 10.08 -9.94
N ASP A 43 -0.23 10.40 -9.00
CA ASP A 43 1.01 11.12 -9.29
C ASP A 43 1.94 10.29 -10.16
N LEU A 44 2.12 9.01 -9.82
CA LEU A 44 2.95 8.09 -10.59
C LEU A 44 2.41 7.87 -12.01
N LYS A 45 1.09 7.72 -12.18
CA LYS A 45 0.44 7.63 -13.49
C LYS A 45 0.79 8.84 -14.35
N VAL A 46 0.53 10.05 -13.84
CA VAL A 46 0.77 11.29 -14.59
C VAL A 46 2.24 11.43 -14.99
N ARG A 47 3.16 11.07 -14.12
CA ARG A 47 4.60 11.14 -14.40
C ARG A 47 5.03 10.10 -15.43
N PHE A 48 4.57 8.87 -15.29
CA PHE A 48 4.89 7.79 -16.23
C PHE A 48 4.36 8.10 -17.63
N GLU A 49 3.09 8.45 -17.75
CA GLU A 49 2.45 8.74 -19.04
C GLU A 49 3.06 9.96 -19.75
N ARG A 50 3.62 10.92 -19.01
CA ARG A 50 4.35 12.03 -19.60
C ARG A 50 5.60 11.58 -20.35
N SER A 51 6.32 10.58 -19.83
CA SER A 51 7.51 10.02 -20.46
C SER A 51 7.18 8.87 -21.42
N HIS A 52 6.00 8.26 -21.29
CA HIS A 52 5.53 7.12 -22.09
C HIS A 52 4.13 7.41 -22.65
N PRO A 53 3.98 8.37 -23.58
CA PRO A 53 2.67 8.86 -24.03
C PRO A 53 1.84 7.80 -24.78
N ALA A 54 2.47 6.71 -25.22
CA ALA A 54 1.79 5.57 -25.86
C ALA A 54 1.16 4.59 -24.85
N VAL A 55 1.30 4.82 -23.54
CA VAL A 55 0.76 3.94 -22.49
C VAL A 55 -0.30 4.70 -21.67
N ASP A 56 -1.41 4.03 -21.37
CA ASP A 56 -2.42 4.47 -20.39
C ASP A 56 -2.36 3.58 -19.17
N VAL A 57 -1.91 4.11 -18.03
CA VAL A 57 -1.84 3.36 -16.78
C VAL A 57 -3.20 3.34 -16.12
N GLN A 58 -3.74 2.16 -15.90
CA GLN A 58 -4.95 1.94 -15.11
C GLN A 58 -4.61 1.11 -13.88
N TRP A 59 -4.91 1.62 -12.68
CA TRP A 59 -4.69 0.84 -11.46
C TRP A 59 -6.01 0.42 -10.83
N VAL A 60 -5.97 -0.75 -10.21
CA VAL A 60 -7.07 -1.29 -9.41
C VAL A 60 -6.63 -1.28 -7.95
N ASP A 61 -7.37 -0.53 -7.12
CA ASP A 61 -7.15 -0.45 -5.69
C ASP A 61 -7.68 -1.72 -5.01
N LEU A 62 -6.77 -2.51 -4.47
CA LEU A 62 -7.06 -3.79 -3.80
C LEU A 62 -6.20 -3.88 -2.54
N SER A 63 -6.69 -4.58 -1.52
CA SER A 63 -5.80 -4.91 -0.39
C SER A 63 -4.70 -5.88 -0.84
N SER A 64 -3.59 -5.91 -0.11
CA SER A 64 -2.42 -6.73 -0.51
C SER A 64 -2.77 -8.21 -0.65
N GLN A 65 -3.61 -8.76 0.24
CA GLN A 65 -4.05 -10.15 0.16
C GLN A 65 -5.01 -10.38 -1.02
N ASP A 66 -5.93 -9.44 -1.25
CA ASP A 66 -6.88 -9.53 -2.36
C ASP A 66 -6.18 -9.52 -3.72
N VAL A 67 -5.04 -8.81 -3.85
CA VAL A 67 -4.22 -8.88 -5.07
C VAL A 67 -3.72 -10.30 -5.31
N LEU A 68 -3.10 -10.93 -4.30
CA LEU A 68 -2.60 -12.30 -4.44
C LEU A 68 -3.71 -13.28 -4.80
N ASP A 69 -4.85 -13.20 -4.11
CA ASP A 69 -5.99 -14.09 -4.37
C ASP A 69 -6.59 -13.87 -5.75
N ARG A 70 -6.61 -12.63 -6.22
CA ARG A 70 -7.06 -12.28 -7.56
C ARG A 70 -6.11 -12.76 -8.65
N LEU A 71 -4.80 -12.64 -8.46
CA LEU A 71 -3.81 -13.19 -9.38
C LEU A 71 -3.94 -14.72 -9.51
N ARG A 72 -4.23 -15.42 -8.41
CA ARG A 72 -4.52 -16.86 -8.42
C ARG A 72 -5.77 -17.21 -9.23
N ALA A 73 -6.85 -16.46 -9.00
CA ALA A 73 -8.12 -16.63 -9.70
C ALA A 73 -8.01 -16.33 -11.20
N GLU A 74 -7.19 -15.35 -11.57
CA GLU A 74 -6.97 -14.91 -12.96
C GLU A 74 -5.81 -15.64 -13.66
N ARG A 75 -5.20 -16.68 -13.05
CA ARG A 75 -4.01 -17.37 -13.57
C ARG A 75 -4.11 -17.82 -15.02
N ALA A 76 -5.30 -18.28 -15.45
CA ALA A 76 -5.53 -18.76 -16.82
C ALA A 76 -5.72 -17.63 -17.85
N ALA A 77 -6.13 -16.44 -17.40
CA ALA A 77 -6.34 -15.26 -18.22
C ALA A 77 -6.04 -13.99 -17.39
N PRO A 78 -4.75 -13.67 -17.18
CA PRO A 78 -4.31 -12.55 -16.35
C PRO A 78 -4.87 -11.23 -16.87
N LYS A 79 -5.31 -10.38 -15.95
CA LYS A 79 -5.81 -9.02 -16.26
C LYS A 79 -4.82 -7.95 -15.80
N ALA A 80 -4.01 -8.25 -14.80
CA ALA A 80 -2.96 -7.36 -14.35
C ALA A 80 -1.68 -7.58 -15.15
N ASP A 81 -0.98 -6.50 -15.43
CA ASP A 81 0.35 -6.51 -16.03
C ASP A 81 1.43 -6.39 -14.94
N VAL A 82 1.16 -5.56 -13.93
CA VAL A 82 2.07 -5.28 -12.82
C VAL A 82 1.33 -5.42 -11.49
N TRP A 83 2.01 -6.00 -10.51
CA TRP A 83 1.67 -5.91 -9.10
C TRP A 83 2.63 -4.94 -8.42
N PHE A 84 2.10 -3.85 -7.85
CA PHE A 84 2.88 -2.81 -7.21
C PHE A 84 2.40 -2.51 -5.79
N GLY A 85 3.28 -2.68 -4.81
CA GLY A 85 2.97 -2.58 -3.38
C GLY A 85 2.49 -3.92 -2.82
N ALA A 86 2.64 -4.11 -1.60
CA ALA A 86 2.41 -5.24 -0.73
C ALA A 86 3.73 -5.74 -0.12
N PRO A 87 3.68 -6.39 1.05
CA PRO A 87 4.87 -6.95 1.68
C PRO A 87 5.52 -8.06 0.87
N SER A 88 6.85 -8.15 0.97
CA SER A 88 7.69 -9.10 0.25
C SER A 88 7.25 -10.55 0.38
N GLU A 89 6.69 -10.96 1.51
CA GLU A 89 6.23 -12.34 1.76
C GLU A 89 5.13 -12.77 0.79
N LEU A 90 4.30 -11.84 0.35
CA LEU A 90 3.25 -12.12 -0.64
C LEU A 90 3.84 -12.27 -2.04
N PHE A 91 4.89 -11.51 -2.38
CA PHE A 91 5.61 -11.67 -3.63
C PHE A 91 6.41 -12.96 -3.66
N GLU A 92 7.07 -13.36 -2.55
CA GLU A 92 7.74 -14.64 -2.41
C GLU A 92 6.77 -15.80 -2.66
N ARG A 93 5.57 -15.72 -2.09
CA ARG A 93 4.51 -16.71 -2.33
C ARG A 93 4.04 -16.72 -3.78
N ALA A 94 3.81 -15.56 -4.39
CA ALA A 94 3.40 -15.46 -5.78
C ALA A 94 4.48 -16.01 -6.74
N ALA A 95 5.75 -15.77 -6.46
CA ALA A 95 6.87 -16.33 -7.21
C ALA A 95 6.92 -17.86 -7.10
N ALA A 96 6.78 -18.41 -5.88
CA ALA A 96 6.73 -19.85 -5.65
C ALA A 96 5.53 -20.54 -6.34
N GLU A 97 4.40 -19.85 -6.46
CA GLU A 97 3.20 -20.30 -7.16
C GLU A 97 3.28 -20.11 -8.69
N GLY A 98 4.37 -19.49 -9.20
CA GLY A 98 4.58 -19.24 -10.63
C GLY A 98 3.64 -18.18 -11.21
N LEU A 99 3.22 -17.19 -10.41
CA LEU A 99 2.36 -16.08 -10.83
C LEU A 99 3.12 -14.88 -11.38
N LEU A 100 4.46 -14.86 -11.26
CA LEU A 100 5.31 -13.74 -11.64
C LEU A 100 6.27 -14.11 -12.76
N VAL A 101 6.79 -13.10 -13.48
CA VAL A 101 7.81 -13.22 -14.52
C VAL A 101 9.15 -12.71 -13.99
N PRO A 102 10.25 -13.43 -14.14
CA PRO A 102 11.57 -12.92 -13.78
C PRO A 102 11.99 -11.82 -14.76
N TYR A 103 12.54 -10.75 -14.22
CA TYR A 103 13.17 -9.66 -14.97
C TYR A 103 14.38 -9.16 -14.20
N THR A 104 15.51 -8.94 -14.87
CA THR A 104 16.73 -8.41 -14.23
C THR A 104 17.04 -7.02 -14.79
N PRO A 105 16.57 -5.94 -14.14
CA PRO A 105 16.85 -4.58 -14.58
C PRO A 105 18.28 -4.16 -14.23
N ALA A 106 18.82 -3.18 -14.96
CA ALA A 106 20.18 -2.67 -14.75
C ALA A 106 20.41 -2.12 -13.32
N TRP A 107 19.33 -1.64 -12.67
CA TRP A 107 19.38 -1.10 -11.31
C TRP A 107 19.22 -2.16 -10.20
N ALA A 108 19.05 -3.44 -10.55
CA ALA A 108 18.83 -4.52 -9.55
C ALA A 108 19.91 -4.59 -8.46
N ALA A 109 21.16 -4.22 -8.81
CA ALA A 109 22.27 -4.17 -7.84
C ALA A 109 22.09 -3.09 -6.76
N ALA A 110 21.28 -2.06 -7.02
CA ALA A 110 20.99 -0.99 -6.07
C ALA A 110 19.95 -1.37 -5.00
N ILE A 111 19.30 -2.52 -5.15
CA ILE A 111 18.37 -3.04 -4.11
C ILE A 111 19.13 -4.06 -3.27
N PRO A 112 19.11 -3.92 -1.92
CA PRO A 112 19.72 -4.87 -1.00
C PRO A 112 19.26 -6.31 -1.25
N ALA A 113 20.12 -7.28 -0.94
CA ALA A 113 19.83 -8.69 -1.22
C ALA A 113 18.60 -9.21 -0.46
N ASP A 114 18.35 -8.70 0.73
CA ASP A 114 17.19 -9.02 1.57
C ASP A 114 15.90 -8.29 1.14
N ALA A 115 16.01 -7.36 0.19
CA ALA A 115 14.88 -6.59 -0.34
C ALA A 115 14.55 -6.93 -1.81
N LYS A 116 14.94 -8.10 -2.29
CA LYS A 116 14.61 -8.58 -3.64
C LYS A 116 14.64 -10.09 -3.71
N ASP A 117 14.01 -10.63 -4.73
CA ASP A 117 14.18 -12.03 -5.14
C ASP A 117 15.49 -12.21 -5.92
N THR A 118 16.25 -13.26 -5.59
CA THR A 118 17.55 -13.53 -6.23
C THR A 118 17.41 -14.01 -7.69
N ALA A 119 16.26 -14.58 -8.05
CA ALA A 119 15.94 -14.99 -9.42
C ALA A 119 15.23 -13.88 -10.21
N GLY A 120 14.99 -12.71 -9.59
CA GLY A 120 14.44 -11.54 -10.26
C GLY A 120 12.92 -11.51 -10.41
N PHE A 121 12.17 -12.30 -9.61
CA PHE A 121 10.72 -12.30 -9.68
C PHE A 121 10.08 -11.05 -9.09
N TRP A 122 10.71 -10.40 -8.11
CA TRP A 122 10.25 -9.16 -7.50
C TRP A 122 11.40 -8.31 -6.94
N TYR A 123 11.14 -7.03 -6.76
CA TYR A 123 12.08 -6.07 -6.18
C TYR A 123 11.38 -5.19 -5.16
N GLY A 124 12.05 -4.90 -4.05
CA GLY A 124 11.62 -3.92 -3.07
C GLY A 124 11.65 -2.51 -3.65
N THR A 125 10.59 -1.78 -3.42
CA THR A 125 10.46 -0.37 -3.80
C THR A 125 10.59 0.54 -2.59
N TYR A 126 9.88 0.23 -1.52
CA TYR A 126 9.87 1.06 -0.31
C TYR A 126 10.06 0.21 0.95
N LEU A 127 10.66 0.84 1.96
CA LEU A 127 10.68 0.36 3.32
C LEU A 127 9.55 1.04 4.09
N THR A 128 8.67 0.25 4.67
CA THR A 128 7.45 0.74 5.32
C THR A 128 7.45 0.37 6.80
N PRO A 129 7.86 1.30 7.68
CA PRO A 129 7.77 1.10 9.12
C PRO A 129 6.31 1.09 9.58
N GLU A 130 5.97 0.13 10.44
CA GLU A 130 4.69 0.09 11.12
C GLU A 130 4.79 0.87 12.44
N VAL A 131 3.85 1.76 12.70
CA VAL A 131 3.97 2.75 13.77
C VAL A 131 2.65 2.97 14.52
N ILE A 132 2.71 3.73 15.60
CA ILE A 132 1.55 4.21 16.32
C ILE A 132 1.21 5.60 15.80
N GLY A 133 -0.08 5.87 15.56
CA GLY A 133 -0.60 7.20 15.25
C GLY A 133 -1.57 7.68 16.34
N PHE A 134 -1.52 8.96 16.69
CA PHE A 134 -2.48 9.55 17.62
C PHE A 134 -2.97 10.92 17.16
N ASN A 135 -4.22 11.23 17.47
CA ASN A 135 -4.82 12.53 17.17
C ASN A 135 -4.37 13.58 18.18
N THR A 136 -3.60 14.57 17.75
CA THR A 136 -3.01 15.63 18.60
C THR A 136 -4.00 16.62 19.14
N ALA A 137 -5.21 16.71 18.56
CA ALA A 137 -6.30 17.52 19.10
C ALA A 137 -7.07 16.82 20.23
N ALA A 138 -6.83 15.51 20.46
CA ALA A 138 -7.48 14.72 21.48
C ALA A 138 -6.51 14.17 22.54
N VAL A 139 -5.24 13.95 22.17
CA VAL A 139 -4.21 13.37 23.04
C VAL A 139 -3.03 14.32 23.08
N LYS A 140 -2.63 14.76 24.26
CA LYS A 140 -1.42 15.57 24.44
C LYS A 140 -0.18 14.71 24.20
N ALA A 141 0.89 15.30 23.66
CA ALA A 141 2.12 14.59 23.36
C ALA A 141 2.74 13.87 24.61
N ALA A 142 2.57 14.44 25.80
CA ALA A 142 3.04 13.83 27.04
C ALA A 142 2.27 12.55 27.43
N ASP A 143 1.01 12.44 26.99
CA ASP A 143 0.09 11.35 27.32
C ASP A 143 0.01 10.32 26.19
N ALA A 144 0.65 10.60 25.03
CA ALA A 144 0.64 9.71 23.88
C ALA A 144 1.33 8.38 24.19
N PRO A 145 0.89 7.27 23.57
CA PRO A 145 1.59 6.00 23.69
C PRO A 145 2.98 6.12 23.05
N ARG A 146 3.99 5.52 23.68
CA ARG A 146 5.38 5.57 23.23
C ARG A 146 5.88 4.23 22.68
N ASP A 147 5.17 3.16 23.04
CA ASP A 147 5.52 1.80 22.66
C ASP A 147 4.25 0.94 22.47
N TRP A 148 4.43 -0.22 21.85
CA TRP A 148 3.37 -1.21 21.65
C TRP A 148 2.68 -1.63 22.95
N SER A 149 3.46 -1.77 24.03
CA SER A 149 2.94 -2.13 25.36
C SER A 149 1.93 -1.10 25.90
N ASP A 150 2.15 0.17 25.61
CA ASP A 150 1.31 1.25 26.11
C ASP A 150 -0.12 1.17 25.55
N LEU A 151 -0.28 0.63 24.34
CA LEU A 151 -1.59 0.46 23.71
C LEU A 151 -2.49 -0.55 24.43
N ALA A 152 -1.89 -1.46 25.21
CA ALA A 152 -2.59 -2.44 26.04
C ALA A 152 -3.08 -1.89 27.40
N ASP A 153 -2.74 -0.63 27.73
CA ASP A 153 -3.21 0.02 28.94
C ASP A 153 -4.72 0.30 28.87
N ALA A 154 -5.44 0.01 29.94
CA ALA A 154 -6.89 0.19 30.04
C ALA A 154 -7.36 1.66 29.87
N ARG A 155 -6.47 2.65 30.03
CA ARG A 155 -6.75 4.06 29.71
C ARG A 155 -7.19 4.29 28.27
N TRP A 156 -6.86 3.38 27.37
CA TRP A 156 -7.21 3.41 25.95
C TRP A 156 -8.53 2.68 25.62
N LYS A 157 -9.24 2.16 26.62
CA LYS A 157 -10.50 1.43 26.40
C LYS A 157 -11.47 2.24 25.54
N GLY A 158 -11.89 1.66 24.41
CA GLY A 158 -12.78 2.28 23.43
C GLY A 158 -12.20 3.49 22.68
N LYS A 159 -10.85 3.68 22.70
CA LYS A 159 -10.17 4.81 22.06
C LYS A 159 -9.32 4.42 20.86
N LEU A 160 -9.05 3.14 20.66
CA LEU A 160 -8.36 2.66 19.47
C LEU A 160 -9.34 2.49 18.32
N VAL A 161 -8.94 2.92 17.13
CA VAL A 161 -9.58 2.58 15.86
C VAL A 161 -8.53 1.96 14.97
N LEU A 162 -8.77 0.76 14.51
CA LEU A 162 -7.80 -0.04 13.75
C LEU A 162 -8.38 -0.46 12.40
N ARG A 163 -7.52 -0.75 11.45
CA ARG A 163 -7.92 -1.49 10.26
C ARG A 163 -8.23 -2.94 10.63
N ASP A 164 -9.19 -3.54 9.92
CA ASP A 164 -9.44 -4.98 10.06
C ASP A 164 -8.15 -5.75 9.73
N PRO A 165 -7.63 -6.56 10.67
CA PRO A 165 -6.37 -7.25 10.48
C PRO A 165 -6.44 -8.41 9.48
N VAL A 166 -7.62 -8.96 9.19
CA VAL A 166 -7.73 -10.08 8.26
C VAL A 166 -7.32 -9.68 6.83
N PRO A 167 -7.85 -8.60 6.22
CA PRO A 167 -7.45 -8.18 4.88
C PRO A 167 -6.22 -7.25 4.87
N SER A 168 -5.87 -6.60 5.99
CA SER A 168 -4.81 -5.58 6.04
C SER A 168 -3.43 -6.17 6.28
N ALA A 169 -2.54 -6.09 5.29
CA ALA A 169 -1.15 -6.54 5.41
C ALA A 169 -0.40 -5.85 6.56
N THR A 170 -0.56 -4.53 6.72
CA THR A 170 -0.03 -3.74 7.85
C THR A 170 -0.45 -4.33 9.19
N MET A 171 -1.75 -4.55 9.38
CA MET A 171 -2.23 -5.06 10.68
C MET A 171 -1.80 -6.51 10.90
N ARG A 172 -1.79 -7.33 9.85
CA ARG A 172 -1.25 -8.70 9.90
C ARG A 172 0.22 -8.70 10.34
N ALA A 173 1.02 -7.80 9.76
CA ALA A 173 2.43 -7.66 10.11
C ALA A 173 2.63 -7.24 11.57
N ILE A 174 1.88 -6.25 12.06
CA ILE A 174 1.96 -5.81 13.45
C ILE A 174 1.55 -6.96 14.39
N PHE A 175 0.44 -7.62 14.14
CA PHE A 175 -0.06 -8.71 14.99
C PHE A 175 0.89 -9.90 14.99
N GLY A 176 1.35 -10.31 13.80
CA GLY A 176 2.34 -11.38 13.67
C GLY A 176 3.67 -11.07 14.34
N ALA A 177 4.14 -9.82 14.23
CA ALA A 177 5.36 -9.38 14.90
C ALA A 177 5.25 -9.46 16.43
N MET A 178 4.09 -9.12 17.02
CA MET A 178 3.88 -9.25 18.46
C MET A 178 3.84 -10.72 18.91
N LEU A 179 3.29 -11.62 18.10
CA LEU A 179 3.33 -13.05 18.38
C LEU A 179 4.74 -13.62 18.25
N GLN A 180 5.50 -13.26 17.21
CA GLN A 180 6.91 -13.66 17.08
C GLN A 180 7.78 -13.12 18.21
N ARG A 181 7.60 -11.84 18.58
CA ARG A 181 8.28 -11.25 19.71
C ARG A 181 8.03 -12.04 21.01
N SER A 182 6.79 -12.48 21.23
CA SER A 182 6.45 -13.34 22.35
C SER A 182 7.22 -14.66 22.30
N ILE A 183 7.29 -15.31 21.12
CA ILE A 183 8.08 -16.54 20.94
C ILE A 183 9.57 -16.28 21.26
N ALA A 184 10.15 -15.21 20.73
CA ALA A 184 11.55 -14.88 20.94
C ALA A 184 11.87 -14.61 22.42
N GLN A 185 10.93 -14.04 23.18
CA GLN A 185 11.12 -13.70 24.59
C GLN A 185 10.81 -14.84 25.56
N THR A 186 9.85 -15.71 25.21
CA THR A 186 9.31 -16.69 26.16
C THR A 186 9.20 -18.12 25.62
N GLY A 187 9.56 -18.34 24.36
CA GLY A 187 9.36 -19.62 23.68
C GLY A 187 7.90 -19.91 23.28
N SER A 188 6.97 -18.96 23.49
CA SER A 188 5.53 -19.19 23.30
C SER A 188 4.84 -17.94 22.72
N THR A 189 3.73 -18.12 22.02
CA THR A 189 2.89 -17.02 21.53
C THR A 189 1.99 -16.39 22.60
N GLU A 190 1.95 -16.94 23.81
CA GLU A 190 0.96 -16.65 24.84
C GLU A 190 0.94 -15.17 25.29
N GLN A 191 2.12 -14.54 25.46
CA GLN A 191 2.17 -13.11 25.79
C GLN A 191 1.64 -12.23 24.64
N GLY A 192 1.94 -12.62 23.41
CA GLY A 192 1.43 -11.95 22.21
C GLY A 192 -0.11 -12.02 22.14
N TRP A 193 -0.69 -13.18 22.41
CA TRP A 193 -2.16 -13.33 22.47
C TRP A 193 -2.78 -12.46 23.56
N ARG A 194 -2.22 -12.44 24.77
CA ARG A 194 -2.69 -11.55 25.85
C ARG A 194 -2.59 -10.07 25.47
N TRP A 195 -1.56 -9.70 24.71
CA TRP A 195 -1.46 -8.33 24.20
C TRP A 195 -2.59 -8.06 23.18
N LEU A 196 -2.84 -8.96 22.22
CA LEU A 196 -3.90 -8.83 21.22
C LEU A 196 -5.30 -8.74 21.86
N GLU A 197 -5.56 -9.52 22.90
CA GLU A 197 -6.82 -9.47 23.67
C GLU A 197 -7.04 -8.08 24.33
N ARG A 198 -5.96 -7.50 24.87
CA ARG A 198 -6.02 -6.13 25.46
C ARG A 198 -6.21 -5.06 24.38
N ILE A 199 -5.55 -5.21 23.23
CA ILE A 199 -5.75 -4.33 22.07
C ILE A 199 -7.21 -4.39 21.63
N ASP A 200 -7.79 -5.58 21.50
CA ASP A 200 -9.18 -5.77 21.12
C ASP A 200 -10.13 -5.10 22.14
N ALA A 201 -9.89 -5.30 23.43
CA ALA A 201 -10.65 -4.67 24.51
C ALA A 201 -10.58 -3.13 24.49
N ASN A 202 -9.48 -2.56 24.00
CA ASN A 202 -9.28 -1.12 23.84
C ASN A 202 -9.79 -0.60 22.49
N THR A 203 -10.06 -1.48 21.53
CA THR A 203 -10.50 -1.11 20.20
C THR A 203 -11.99 -0.80 20.17
N ARG A 204 -12.32 0.37 19.67
CA ARG A 204 -13.69 0.81 19.43
C ARG A 204 -14.28 0.19 18.16
N GLU A 205 -13.48 0.14 17.12
CA GLU A 205 -13.90 -0.27 15.78
C GLU A 205 -12.75 -0.82 14.97
N TYR A 206 -13.02 -1.89 14.21
CA TYR A 206 -12.16 -2.36 13.11
C TYR A 206 -12.75 -1.90 11.80
N THR A 207 -12.04 -1.01 11.10
CA THR A 207 -12.56 -0.38 9.89
C THR A 207 -12.28 -1.21 8.63
N ALA A 208 -13.25 -1.25 7.72
CA ALA A 208 -13.14 -1.98 6.46
C ALA A 208 -12.20 -1.30 5.46
N SER A 209 -11.91 0.01 5.57
CA SER A 209 -11.01 0.73 4.67
C SER A 209 -10.14 1.75 5.42
N VAL A 210 -8.99 2.08 4.82
CA VAL A 210 -8.09 3.11 5.37
C VAL A 210 -8.75 4.50 5.37
N THR A 211 -9.59 4.79 4.39
CA THR A 211 -10.36 6.04 4.32
C THR A 211 -11.27 6.20 5.54
N VAL A 212 -11.97 5.14 5.91
CA VAL A 212 -12.83 5.14 7.12
C VAL A 212 -11.97 5.30 8.37
N LEU A 213 -10.82 4.62 8.47
CA LEU A 213 -9.89 4.78 9.58
C LEU A 213 -9.53 6.26 9.80
N TYR A 214 -9.13 6.98 8.74
CA TYR A 214 -8.75 8.39 8.86
C TYR A 214 -9.93 9.30 9.17
N GLN A 215 -11.12 9.01 8.63
CA GLN A 215 -12.33 9.74 8.99
C GLN A 215 -12.66 9.60 10.48
N ARG A 216 -12.56 8.38 11.04
CA ARG A 216 -12.79 8.13 12.48
C ARG A 216 -11.78 8.87 13.34
N LEU A 217 -10.49 8.78 12.99
CA LEU A 217 -9.43 9.53 13.69
C LEU A 217 -9.67 11.04 13.63
N GLY A 218 -9.99 11.58 12.46
CA GLY A 218 -10.24 13.01 12.27
C GLY A 218 -11.44 13.52 13.08
N ARG A 219 -12.49 12.71 13.20
CA ARG A 219 -13.69 13.02 14.00
C ARG A 219 -13.55 12.71 15.49
N ARG A 220 -12.39 12.20 15.92
CA ARG A 220 -12.11 11.77 17.30
C ARG A 220 -13.04 10.65 17.77
N GLU A 221 -13.56 9.85 16.86
CA GLU A 221 -14.35 8.66 17.15
C GLU A 221 -13.49 7.49 17.63
N GLY A 222 -12.20 7.61 17.45
CA GLY A 222 -11.07 6.98 18.11
C GLY A 222 -9.91 7.96 18.03
N VAL A 223 -8.94 7.84 18.93
CA VAL A 223 -7.88 8.85 19.05
C VAL A 223 -6.48 8.29 18.88
N VAL A 224 -6.36 6.96 18.83
CA VAL A 224 -5.11 6.24 18.62
C VAL A 224 -5.31 5.14 17.59
N THR A 225 -4.30 4.87 16.80
CA THR A 225 -4.25 3.77 15.83
C THR A 225 -2.87 3.14 15.77
N MET A 226 -2.78 1.98 15.13
CA MET A 226 -1.54 1.38 14.61
C MET A 226 -1.69 1.28 13.10
N TYR A 227 -0.70 1.78 12.35
CA TYR A 227 -0.72 1.67 10.89
C TYR A 227 0.66 1.97 10.30
N ASN A 228 0.78 1.90 8.97
CA ASN A 228 2.03 2.24 8.32
C ASN A 228 2.34 3.74 8.38
N MET A 229 3.61 4.06 8.57
CA MET A 229 4.07 5.43 8.74
C MET A 229 3.79 6.32 7.51
N PRO A 230 4.05 5.88 6.25
CA PRO A 230 3.83 6.72 5.08
C PRO A 230 2.40 7.23 4.95
N ASP A 231 1.42 6.37 5.17
CA ASP A 231 0.02 6.74 5.01
C ASP A 231 -0.46 7.68 6.11
N LEU A 232 -0.01 7.46 7.37
CA LEU A 232 -0.29 8.37 8.48
C LEU A 232 0.32 9.75 8.24
N ALA A 233 1.59 9.81 7.83
CA ALA A 233 2.29 11.07 7.53
C ALA A 233 1.67 11.80 6.33
N THR A 234 1.26 11.08 5.30
CA THR A 234 0.58 11.66 4.14
C THR A 234 -0.81 12.20 4.51
N SER A 235 -1.54 11.50 5.39
CA SER A 235 -2.85 11.98 5.87
C SER A 235 -2.73 13.26 6.69
N GLU A 236 -1.70 13.40 7.53
CA GLU A 236 -1.41 14.66 8.22
C GLU A 236 -1.11 15.77 7.22
N ALA A 237 -0.19 15.54 6.30
CA ALA A 237 0.30 16.55 5.38
C ALA A 237 -0.79 17.06 4.40
N ARG A 238 -1.59 16.15 3.84
CA ARG A 238 -2.53 16.46 2.75
C ARG A 238 -3.97 16.68 3.22
N SER A 239 -4.47 15.82 4.11
CA SER A 239 -5.85 15.89 4.60
C SER A 239 -5.97 16.74 5.85
N LYS A 240 -4.86 17.24 6.39
CA LYS A 240 -4.77 18.06 7.61
C LYS A 240 -5.48 17.43 8.82
N ILE A 241 -5.54 16.12 8.84
CA ILE A 241 -5.99 15.39 10.01
C ILE A 241 -4.88 15.52 11.05
N PRO A 242 -5.16 15.98 12.28
CA PRO A 242 -4.13 16.25 13.28
C PRO A 242 -3.58 14.95 13.88
N ILE A 243 -2.84 14.17 13.10
CA ILE A 243 -2.21 12.92 13.50
C ILE A 243 -0.72 13.15 13.70
N LYS A 244 -0.15 12.65 14.79
CA LYS A 244 1.29 12.47 14.95
C LYS A 244 1.64 11.00 14.98
N VAL A 245 2.81 10.70 14.41
CA VAL A 245 3.40 9.37 14.38
C VAL A 245 4.35 9.20 15.58
N VAL A 246 4.32 8.03 16.18
CA VAL A 246 5.28 7.56 17.18
C VAL A 246 5.91 6.27 16.66
N ILE A 247 7.23 6.27 16.54
CA ILE A 247 8.02 5.08 16.24
C ILE A 247 8.27 4.36 17.59
N PRO A 248 7.77 3.12 17.75
CA PRO A 248 7.92 2.41 19.02
C PRO A 248 9.39 2.13 19.36
N SER A 249 9.76 2.45 20.59
CA SER A 249 11.17 2.36 21.06
C SER A 249 11.67 0.93 21.19
N SER A 250 10.79 -0.04 21.42
CA SER A 250 11.12 -1.46 21.51
C SER A 250 11.31 -2.14 20.16
N GLY A 251 11.29 -1.37 19.09
CA GLY A 251 11.40 -1.81 17.71
C GLY A 251 10.07 -1.83 16.96
N THR A 252 10.15 -1.81 15.64
CA THR A 252 8.98 -1.76 14.76
C THR A 252 9.10 -2.75 13.61
N PRO A 253 8.00 -3.40 13.21
CA PRO A 253 7.99 -4.17 11.97
C PRO A 253 8.34 -3.25 10.80
N LEU A 254 9.29 -3.67 9.98
CA LEU A 254 9.70 -2.96 8.78
C LEU A 254 9.36 -3.82 7.58
N LEU A 255 8.30 -3.45 6.87
CA LEU A 255 7.90 -4.15 5.67
C LEU A 255 8.70 -3.66 4.46
N ILE A 256 8.89 -4.54 3.50
CA ILE A 256 9.46 -4.24 2.19
C ILE A 256 8.32 -4.32 1.18
N ASP A 257 7.88 -3.19 0.67
CA ASP A 257 6.89 -3.16 -0.39
C ASP A 257 7.55 -3.52 -1.72
N GLY A 258 6.95 -4.47 -2.44
CA GLY A 258 7.52 -5.00 -3.68
C GLY A 258 6.86 -4.46 -4.94
N ILE A 259 7.50 -4.78 -6.07
CA ILE A 259 6.95 -4.64 -7.42
C ILE A 259 7.34 -5.85 -8.26
N ALA A 260 6.43 -6.33 -9.11
CA ALA A 260 6.65 -7.49 -9.96
C ALA A 260 5.83 -7.42 -11.25
N ILE A 261 6.30 -8.13 -12.28
CA ILE A 261 5.57 -8.34 -13.53
C ILE A 261 4.72 -9.60 -13.38
N VAL A 262 3.44 -9.52 -13.74
CA VAL A 262 2.51 -10.64 -13.64
C VAL A 262 2.72 -11.59 -14.83
N ARG A 263 2.75 -12.89 -14.54
CA ARG A 263 2.89 -13.92 -15.57
C ARG A 263 1.68 -13.96 -16.50
N GLY A 264 1.96 -13.99 -17.80
CA GLY A 264 0.94 -14.06 -18.83
C GLY A 264 0.40 -12.69 -19.26
N THR A 265 1.00 -11.57 -18.78
CA THR A 265 0.71 -10.24 -19.29
C THR A 265 0.92 -10.18 -20.80
N ALA A 266 0.04 -9.51 -21.51
CA ALA A 266 0.19 -9.21 -22.95
C ALA A 266 1.09 -7.98 -23.19
N HIS A 267 1.42 -7.20 -22.14
CA HIS A 267 2.09 -5.90 -22.24
C HIS A 267 3.44 -5.90 -21.50
N GLU A 268 4.23 -6.98 -21.64
CA GLU A 268 5.46 -7.17 -20.87
C GLU A 268 6.47 -6.03 -21.03
N SER A 269 6.59 -5.44 -22.24
CA SER A 269 7.47 -4.28 -22.48
C SER A 269 7.07 -3.10 -21.62
N ALA A 270 5.80 -2.70 -21.66
CA ALA A 270 5.27 -1.59 -20.88
C ALA A 270 5.35 -1.87 -19.36
N ALA A 271 5.16 -3.13 -18.95
CA ALA A 271 5.34 -3.55 -17.56
C ALA A 271 6.79 -3.39 -17.08
N ARG A 272 7.78 -3.75 -17.90
CA ARG A 272 9.20 -3.52 -17.60
C ARG A 272 9.54 -2.04 -17.53
N GLU A 273 9.07 -1.24 -18.48
CA GLU A 273 9.26 0.22 -18.49
C GLU A 273 8.66 0.87 -17.23
N PHE A 274 7.47 0.42 -16.82
CA PHE A 274 6.84 0.91 -15.58
C PHE A 274 7.63 0.51 -14.34
N LEU A 275 8.14 -0.71 -14.27
CA LEU A 275 8.95 -1.20 -13.17
C LEU A 275 10.27 -0.42 -13.08
N ASP A 276 10.93 -0.16 -14.22
CA ASP A 276 12.15 0.65 -14.30
C ASP A 276 11.90 2.10 -13.89
N PHE A 277 10.76 2.67 -14.30
CA PHE A 277 10.34 4.01 -13.92
C PHE A 277 10.12 4.11 -12.41
N ILE A 278 9.34 3.21 -11.80
CA ILE A 278 9.06 3.21 -10.35
C ILE A 278 10.35 3.13 -9.55
N ALA A 279 11.29 2.28 -9.97
CA ALA A 279 12.55 2.08 -9.27
C ALA A 279 13.64 3.09 -9.66
N SER A 280 13.36 4.05 -10.55
CA SER A 280 14.35 5.08 -10.91
C SER A 280 14.72 5.95 -9.70
N ARG A 281 15.96 6.49 -9.70
CA ARG A 281 16.41 7.40 -8.62
C ARG A 281 15.50 8.63 -8.49
N GLU A 282 15.09 9.19 -9.62
CA GLU A 282 14.21 10.37 -9.65
C GLU A 282 12.87 10.09 -8.97
N VAL A 283 12.18 9.01 -9.37
CA VAL A 283 10.88 8.64 -8.83
C VAL A 283 10.99 8.27 -7.35
N MET A 284 12.03 7.56 -6.94
CA MET A 284 12.28 7.25 -5.54
C MET A 284 12.47 8.50 -4.67
N LEU A 285 13.20 9.51 -5.16
CA LEU A 285 13.38 10.78 -4.45
C LEU A 285 12.09 11.62 -4.42
N VAL A 286 11.31 11.61 -5.51
CA VAL A 286 10.01 12.28 -5.57
C VAL A 286 9.04 11.64 -4.57
N THR A 287 8.92 10.32 -4.56
CA THR A 287 8.02 9.62 -3.64
C THR A 287 8.45 9.75 -2.18
N ALA A 288 9.76 9.83 -1.94
CA ALA A 288 10.29 10.15 -0.62
C ALA A 288 9.86 11.54 -0.14
N ARG A 289 9.94 12.54 -1.01
CA ARG A 289 9.61 13.94 -0.68
C ARG A 289 8.11 14.18 -0.57
N ASP A 290 7.34 13.66 -1.54
CA ASP A 290 5.94 14.06 -1.75
C ASP A 290 4.93 13.05 -1.17
N HIS A 291 5.36 11.79 -0.92
CA HIS A 291 4.51 10.69 -0.46
C HIS A 291 5.04 9.96 0.78
N HIS A 292 6.04 10.51 1.46
CA HIS A 292 6.64 9.94 2.67
C HIS A 292 7.09 8.48 2.52
N ARG A 293 7.55 8.06 1.33
CA ARG A 293 8.06 6.71 1.09
C ARG A 293 9.56 6.66 1.38
N ILE A 294 10.01 5.65 2.13
CA ILE A 294 11.44 5.40 2.34
C ILE A 294 11.91 4.50 1.20
N PRO A 295 12.80 4.96 0.31
CA PRO A 295 13.28 4.13 -0.79
C PRO A 295 14.00 2.87 -0.31
N ALA A 296 13.76 1.73 -0.96
CA ALA A 296 14.51 0.51 -0.71
C ALA A 296 15.90 0.51 -1.39
N ARG A 297 16.17 1.44 -2.33
CA ARG A 297 17.47 1.60 -2.98
C ARG A 297 18.52 2.13 -2.01
N ASN A 298 19.72 1.56 -2.06
CA ASN A 298 20.88 1.94 -1.23
C ASN A 298 21.90 2.85 -1.94
N ASP A 299 21.66 3.21 -3.22
CA ASP A 299 22.56 4.03 -4.05
C ASP A 299 22.08 5.48 -4.22
N LEU A 300 21.10 5.91 -3.42
CA LEU A 300 20.64 7.30 -3.43
C LEU A 300 21.59 8.17 -2.60
N PRO A 301 21.98 9.35 -3.12
CA PRO A 301 22.82 10.27 -2.34
C PRO A 301 22.10 10.70 -1.04
N THR A 302 22.75 10.52 0.10
CA THR A 302 22.17 10.83 1.40
C THR A 302 21.71 12.29 1.50
N ASP A 303 22.42 13.21 0.85
CA ASP A 303 22.06 14.63 0.83
C ASP A 303 20.79 14.93 0.04
N SER A 304 20.44 14.07 -0.92
CA SER A 304 19.21 14.19 -1.70
C SER A 304 17.97 13.68 -0.97
N LEU A 305 18.15 12.91 0.12
CA LEU A 305 17.03 12.40 0.90
C LEU A 305 16.42 13.50 1.77
N PRO A 306 15.07 13.56 1.88
CA PRO A 306 14.40 14.50 2.77
C PRO A 306 14.86 14.36 4.23
N LYS A 307 14.86 15.49 4.94
CA LYS A 307 15.26 15.53 6.35
C LYS A 307 14.50 14.53 7.22
N TRP A 308 13.21 14.34 6.96
CA TRP A 308 12.38 13.42 7.74
C TRP A 308 12.87 11.96 7.67
N ILE A 309 13.40 11.50 6.53
CA ILE A 309 14.00 10.15 6.41
C ILE A 309 15.22 10.04 7.32
N LYS A 310 16.10 11.05 7.29
CA LYS A 310 17.30 11.09 8.16
C LYS A 310 16.91 11.10 9.64
N ASP A 311 15.82 11.78 9.99
CA ASP A 311 15.35 11.81 11.39
C ASP A 311 14.71 10.46 11.79
N VAL A 312 13.94 9.82 10.92
CA VAL A 312 13.40 8.47 11.14
C VAL A 312 14.51 7.44 11.31
N GLN A 313 15.52 7.47 10.45
CA GLN A 313 16.66 6.53 10.50
C GLN A 313 17.44 6.58 11.82
N LYS A 314 17.43 7.72 12.54
CA LYS A 314 18.10 7.85 13.85
C LYS A 314 17.38 7.11 14.97
N VAL A 315 16.07 6.92 14.86
CA VAL A 315 15.22 6.36 15.92
C VAL A 315 14.55 5.05 15.54
N LEU A 316 14.60 4.69 14.25
CA LEU A 316 14.02 3.45 13.76
C LEU A 316 14.87 2.26 14.19
N VAL A 317 14.26 1.38 14.97
CA VAL A 317 14.81 0.08 15.33
C VAL A 317 13.97 -0.99 14.66
N PRO A 318 14.41 -1.62 13.55
CA PRO A 318 13.68 -2.70 12.94
C PRO A 318 13.56 -3.89 13.90
N MET A 319 12.37 -4.50 13.99
CA MET A 319 12.21 -5.79 14.67
C MET A 319 12.88 -6.89 13.84
N ALA A 320 13.65 -7.74 14.51
CA ALA A 320 14.12 -8.98 13.91
C ALA A 320 12.93 -9.93 13.76
N LEU A 321 12.41 -10.06 12.54
CA LEU A 321 11.31 -10.97 12.22
C LEU A 321 11.81 -12.15 11.40
N ASP A 322 11.42 -13.34 11.81
CA ASP A 322 11.62 -14.56 11.02
C ASP A 322 10.54 -14.61 9.92
N ARG A 323 10.96 -14.30 8.68
CA ARG A 323 10.07 -14.26 7.51
C ARG A 323 9.44 -15.62 7.21
N ARG A 324 10.19 -16.71 7.43
CA ARG A 324 9.68 -18.05 7.21
C ARG A 324 8.59 -18.38 8.21
N LEU A 325 8.83 -18.12 9.50
CA LEU A 325 7.82 -18.29 10.53
C LEU A 325 6.57 -17.44 10.26
N MET A 326 6.75 -16.20 9.76
CA MET A 326 5.62 -15.35 9.32
C MET A 326 4.86 -15.99 8.17
N ALA A 327 5.54 -16.42 7.12
CA ALA A 327 4.91 -17.03 5.95
C ALA A 327 4.12 -18.30 6.32
N ASP A 328 4.67 -19.13 7.21
CA ASP A 328 4.08 -20.40 7.61
C ASP A 328 2.90 -20.23 8.60
N SER A 329 2.96 -19.23 9.48
CA SER A 329 2.06 -19.13 10.64
C SER A 329 1.01 -18.02 10.53
N LEU A 330 1.25 -16.95 9.75
CA LEU A 330 0.45 -15.73 9.80
C LEU A 330 -1.02 -15.96 9.43
N ALA A 331 -1.31 -16.82 8.47
CA ALA A 331 -2.70 -17.15 8.10
C ALA A 331 -3.44 -17.78 9.27
N GLY A 332 -2.86 -18.84 9.87
CA GLY A 332 -3.43 -19.49 11.03
C GLY A 332 -3.54 -18.60 12.26
N TRP A 333 -2.59 -17.67 12.46
CA TRP A 333 -2.70 -16.68 13.52
C TRP A 333 -3.85 -15.71 13.29
N MET A 334 -4.10 -15.27 12.05
CA MET A 334 -5.23 -14.38 11.76
C MET A 334 -6.58 -15.09 11.92
N ASP A 335 -6.69 -16.35 11.51
CA ASP A 335 -7.88 -17.18 11.73
C ASP A 335 -8.12 -17.37 13.24
N ALA A 336 -7.05 -17.67 14.00
CA ALA A 336 -7.14 -17.79 15.45
C ALA A 336 -7.55 -16.46 16.12
N TRP A 337 -7.04 -15.31 15.62
CA TRP A 337 -7.45 -14.01 16.12
C TRP A 337 -8.93 -13.74 15.84
N ASP A 338 -9.40 -13.99 14.63
CA ASP A 338 -10.80 -13.73 14.24
C ASP A 338 -11.79 -14.60 15.04
N THR A 339 -11.40 -15.83 15.38
CA THR A 339 -12.25 -16.77 16.12
C THR A 339 -12.13 -16.62 17.64
N ARG A 340 -10.93 -16.42 18.19
CA ARG A 340 -10.69 -16.45 19.64
C ARG A 340 -10.75 -15.07 20.28
N VAL A 341 -10.24 -14.03 19.61
CA VAL A 341 -10.16 -12.67 20.18
C VAL A 341 -11.37 -11.86 19.75
N ARG A 342 -11.53 -11.64 18.46
CA ARG A 342 -12.66 -10.86 17.89
C ARG A 342 -14.03 -11.49 18.16
N GLY A 343 -14.10 -12.82 18.31
CA GLY A 343 -15.33 -13.56 18.59
C GLY A 343 -15.98 -13.22 19.92
N HIS A 344 -15.20 -12.82 20.93
CA HIS A 344 -15.73 -12.47 22.24
C HIS A 344 -16.49 -11.13 22.26
N PHE A 345 -16.31 -10.27 21.26
CA PHE A 345 -17.00 -8.98 21.17
C PHE A 345 -18.33 -9.02 20.40
N LYS A 346 -18.57 -10.02 19.56
CA LYS A 346 -19.83 -10.15 18.82
C LYS A 346 -21.03 -10.59 19.67
N GLY A 347 -20.84 -10.83 20.94
CA GLY A 347 -21.85 -11.33 21.90
C GLY A 347 -22.30 -10.36 22.97
N LYS A 348 -22.02 -9.04 22.86
CA LYS A 348 -22.51 -8.03 23.83
C LYS A 348 -23.23 -6.90 23.14
#